data_624e08bb70bfe1f00a79d070055ed717
#
_entry.id   624e08bb70bfe1f00a79d070055ed717
#
_cell.length_a   1.000
_cell.length_b   1.000
_cell.length_c   1.000
_cell.angle_alpha   90.00
_cell.angle_beta   90.00
_cell.angle_gamma   90.00
#
_symmetry.space_group_name_H-M   'P 1'
#
loop_
_entity.id
_entity.type
_entity.pdbx_description
1 polymer ?
#
loop_
_entity_poly.entity_id
_entity_poly.type
_entity_poly.pdbx_seq_one_letter_code
_entity_poly.pdbx_strand_id
1 'polypeptide(L)'
;FREPRAAKVLKLLKLDTHTGESLYKIYELAEGHPSCRRDFQNQFGISETEFKRFTDAVHNPIVSGDLARHAYEDKPKTTNPMTFAEAKSFVFNIANRWLASLRS
;
A
#
# COMPACT_ATOMS: atom_id res chain seq x y z
N PHE A 1 9.18 19.00 -0.79
CA PHE A 1 7.92 18.80 -1.52
C PHE A 1 6.84 19.78 -1.04
N ARG A 2 6.03 20.26 -1.98
CA ARG A 2 4.87 21.12 -1.64
C ARG A 2 3.66 20.31 -1.16
N GLU A 3 3.62 19.04 -1.50
CA GLU A 3 2.54 18.17 -1.07
C GLU A 3 2.78 17.70 0.37
N PRO A 4 1.92 18.08 1.34
CA PRO A 4 2.13 17.72 2.75
C PRO A 4 2.21 16.22 3.00
N ARG A 5 1.51 15.42 2.20
CA ARG A 5 1.53 13.96 2.34
C ARG A 5 2.90 13.37 2.05
N ALA A 6 3.72 14.04 1.23
CA ALA A 6 5.05 13.55 0.86
C ALA A 6 5.96 13.39 2.08
N ALA A 7 5.95 14.35 3.01
CA ALA A 7 6.74 14.26 4.23
C ALA A 7 6.33 13.07 5.09
N LYS A 8 5.03 12.80 5.18
CA LYS A 8 4.50 11.66 5.94
C LYS A 8 4.90 10.33 5.29
N VAL A 9 4.81 10.24 3.96
CA VAL A 9 5.23 9.04 3.23
C VAL A 9 6.72 8.79 3.43
N LEU A 10 7.56 9.82 3.30
CA LEU A 10 9.01 9.69 3.51
C LEU A 10 9.32 9.18 4.92
N LYS A 11 8.64 9.70 5.92
CA LYS A 11 8.83 9.27 7.31
C LYS A 11 8.48 7.79 7.49
N LEU A 12 7.35 7.36 6.92
CA LEU A 12 6.92 5.97 7.01
C LEU A 12 7.85 5.02 6.25
N LEU A 13 8.35 5.43 5.08
CA LEU A 13 9.31 4.63 4.31
C LEU A 13 10.62 4.36 5.07
N LYS A 14 10.98 5.25 6.00
CA LYS A 14 12.21 5.13 6.79
C LYS A 14 12.09 4.28 8.04
N LEU A 15 10.91 3.76 8.35
CA LEU A 15 10.74 2.87 9.50
C LEU A 15 11.63 1.63 9.34
N ASP A 16 12.26 1.20 10.43
CA ASP A 16 13.11 0.00 10.44
C ASP A 16 12.32 -1.27 10.17
N THR A 17 11.09 -1.32 10.67
CA THR A 17 10.19 -2.47 10.47
C THR A 17 8.85 -1.99 9.96
N HIS A 18 8.20 -2.85 9.17
CA HIS A 18 6.89 -2.56 8.60
C HIS A 18 5.87 -3.61 9.01
N THR A 19 4.62 -3.14 9.14
CA THR A 19 3.46 -3.98 9.36
C THR A 19 2.45 -3.72 8.24
N GLY A 20 1.38 -4.49 8.18
CA GLY A 20 0.29 -4.24 7.25
C GLY A 20 -0.28 -2.84 7.40
N GLU A 21 -0.35 -2.35 8.65
CA GLU A 21 -0.83 -0.99 8.92
C GLU A 21 0.09 0.07 8.32
N SER A 22 1.40 -0.04 8.52
CA SER A 22 2.34 0.95 7.98
C SER A 22 2.35 0.93 6.45
N LEU A 23 2.31 -0.24 5.84
CA LEU A 23 2.27 -0.37 4.38
C LEU A 23 0.97 0.22 3.81
N TYR A 24 -0.16 -0.06 4.43
CA TYR A 24 -1.42 0.47 3.95
C TYR A 24 -1.50 2.00 4.10
N LYS A 25 -0.96 2.54 5.19
CA LYS A 25 -0.88 4.00 5.39
C LYS A 25 -0.06 4.68 4.30
N ILE A 26 1.07 4.09 3.92
CA ILE A 26 1.89 4.61 2.83
C ILE A 26 1.05 4.68 1.55
N TYR A 27 0.36 3.60 1.23
CA TYR A 27 -0.51 3.54 0.05
C TYR A 27 -1.63 4.59 0.12
N GLU A 28 -2.34 4.67 1.24
CA GLU A 28 -3.43 5.64 1.42
C GLU A 28 -2.95 7.09 1.25
N LEU A 29 -1.79 7.41 1.81
CA LEU A 29 -1.25 8.76 1.72
C LEU A 29 -0.89 9.11 0.27
N ALA A 30 -0.31 8.17 -0.47
CA ALA A 30 0.01 8.40 -1.89
C ALA A 30 -1.25 8.53 -2.73
N GLU A 31 -2.23 7.65 -2.52
CA GLU A 31 -3.50 7.68 -3.25
C GLU A 31 -4.31 8.95 -2.97
N GLY A 32 -4.36 9.38 -1.71
CA GLY A 32 -5.17 10.51 -1.28
C GLY A 32 -6.59 10.09 -0.96
N HIS A 33 -7.56 10.96 -1.26
CA HIS A 33 -8.97 10.66 -0.99
C HIS A 33 -9.44 9.43 -1.80
N PRO A 34 -10.32 8.57 -1.24
CA PRO A 34 -10.80 7.38 -1.96
C PRO A 34 -11.42 7.65 -3.33
N SER A 35 -11.97 8.85 -3.55
CA SER A 35 -12.50 9.24 -4.86
C SER A 35 -11.41 9.35 -5.93
N CYS A 36 -10.14 9.45 -5.55
CA CYS A 36 -9.00 9.54 -6.44
C CYS A 36 -8.43 8.17 -6.83
N ARG A 37 -8.96 7.08 -6.27
CA ARG A 37 -8.37 5.73 -6.44
C ARG A 37 -8.23 5.33 -7.90
N ARG A 38 -9.28 5.49 -8.69
CA ARG A 38 -9.23 5.09 -10.10
C ARG A 38 -8.17 5.85 -10.87
N ASP A 39 -8.09 7.17 -10.68
CA ASP A 39 -7.10 8.00 -11.35
C ASP A 39 -5.69 7.63 -10.90
N PHE A 40 -5.50 7.40 -9.61
CA PHE A 40 -4.22 6.97 -9.05
C PHE A 40 -3.79 5.62 -9.62
N GLN A 41 -4.69 4.64 -9.63
CA GLN A 41 -4.42 3.32 -10.20
C GLN A 41 -4.05 3.42 -11.69
N ASN A 42 -4.78 4.24 -12.45
CA ASN A 42 -4.49 4.44 -13.86
C ASN A 42 -3.13 5.10 -14.07
N GLN A 43 -2.81 6.10 -13.26
CA GLN A 43 -1.54 6.82 -13.36
C GLN A 43 -0.34 5.90 -13.13
N PHE A 44 -0.43 4.99 -12.18
CA PHE A 44 0.68 4.12 -11.79
C PHE A 44 0.55 2.68 -12.29
N GLY A 45 -0.41 2.41 -13.16
CA GLY A 45 -0.56 1.10 -13.77
C GLY A 45 -0.96 0.00 -12.80
N ILE A 46 -1.76 0.32 -11.79
CA ILE A 46 -2.21 -0.63 -10.77
C ILE A 46 -3.56 -1.21 -11.20
N SER A 47 -3.61 -2.53 -11.41
CA SER A 47 -4.88 -3.19 -11.71
C SER A 47 -5.70 -3.38 -10.42
N GLU A 48 -7.01 -3.55 -10.59
CA GLU A 48 -7.89 -3.85 -9.46
C GLU A 48 -7.51 -5.18 -8.79
N THR A 49 -7.09 -6.16 -9.59
CA THR A 49 -6.62 -7.45 -9.08
C THR A 49 -5.38 -7.28 -8.22
N GLU A 50 -4.39 -6.50 -8.67
CA GLU A 50 -3.19 -6.22 -7.88
C GLU A 50 -3.55 -5.52 -6.57
N PHE A 51 -4.44 -4.54 -6.63
CA PHE A 51 -4.87 -3.81 -5.44
C PHE A 51 -5.52 -4.76 -4.42
N LYS A 52 -6.39 -5.66 -4.88
CA LYS A 52 -7.02 -6.66 -4.01
C LYS A 52 -6.01 -7.63 -3.42
N ARG A 53 -5.04 -8.08 -4.22
CA ARG A 53 -3.96 -8.94 -3.74
C ARG A 53 -3.13 -8.24 -2.65
N PHE A 54 -2.87 -6.95 -2.83
CA PHE A 54 -2.18 -6.13 -1.85
C PHE A 54 -2.99 -5.99 -0.56
N THR A 55 -4.29 -5.64 -0.65
CA THR A 55 -5.13 -5.46 0.53
C THR A 55 -5.29 -6.77 1.32
N ASP A 56 -5.37 -7.90 0.64
CA ASP A 56 -5.37 -9.20 1.33
C ASP A 56 -4.10 -9.38 2.16
N ALA A 57 -2.95 -9.04 1.61
CA ALA A 57 -1.68 -9.19 2.32
C ALA A 57 -1.57 -8.29 3.54
N VAL A 58 -2.00 -7.03 3.42
CA VAL A 58 -1.79 -6.05 4.51
C VAL A 58 -2.86 -6.10 5.59
N HIS A 59 -4.07 -6.56 5.26
CA HIS A 59 -5.17 -6.56 6.22
C HIS A 59 -5.45 -7.92 6.87
N ASN A 60 -5.17 -9.02 6.18
CA ASN A 60 -5.71 -10.32 6.55
C ASN A 60 -4.69 -11.19 7.29
N PRO A 61 -4.98 -11.58 8.57
CA PRO A 61 -4.08 -12.45 9.33
C PRO A 61 -3.88 -13.84 8.73
N ILE A 62 -4.82 -14.34 7.92
CA ILE A 62 -4.65 -15.61 7.21
C ILE A 62 -3.44 -15.53 6.26
N VAL A 63 -3.20 -14.35 5.66
CA VAL A 63 -2.11 -14.15 4.71
C VAL A 63 -0.82 -13.76 5.40
N SER A 64 -0.86 -12.80 6.35
CA SER A 64 0.33 -12.17 6.94
C SER A 64 0.46 -12.34 8.45
N GLY A 65 -0.42 -13.12 9.07
CA GLY A 65 -0.35 -13.39 10.50
C GLY A 65 -0.38 -12.13 11.35
N ASP A 66 0.53 -12.05 12.33
CA ASP A 66 0.59 -10.92 13.26
C ASP A 66 0.98 -9.60 12.58
N LEU A 67 1.52 -9.64 11.37
CA LEU A 67 1.85 -8.44 10.61
C LEU A 67 0.63 -7.80 9.96
N ALA A 68 -0.51 -8.50 9.90
CA ALA A 68 -1.71 -7.98 9.28
C ALA A 68 -2.32 -6.84 10.11
N ARG A 69 -2.99 -5.93 9.40
CA ARG A 69 -3.65 -4.77 10.02
C ARG A 69 -4.89 -5.15 10.81
N HIS A 70 -5.69 -6.12 10.31
CA HIS A 70 -6.90 -6.59 11.00
C HIS A 70 -6.56 -7.67 12.00
N ALA A 71 -7.27 -7.67 13.14
CA ALA A 71 -7.08 -8.68 14.19
C ALA A 71 -7.84 -9.98 13.92
N TYR A 72 -8.93 -9.92 13.18
CA TYR A 72 -9.76 -11.08 12.88
C TYR A 72 -9.44 -11.66 11.50
N GLU A 73 -9.62 -12.97 11.37
CA GLU A 73 -9.37 -13.69 10.13
C GLU A 73 -10.62 -13.67 9.24
N ASP A 74 -10.44 -13.21 7.99
CA ASP A 74 -11.46 -13.25 6.95
C ASP A 74 -10.93 -14.04 5.76
N LYS A 75 -11.84 -14.55 4.93
CA LYS A 75 -11.46 -15.20 3.70
C LYS A 75 -10.78 -14.20 2.76
N PRO A 76 -9.60 -14.52 2.20
CA PRO A 76 -8.96 -13.64 1.23
C PRO A 76 -9.88 -13.34 0.04
N LYS A 77 -9.78 -12.11 -0.47
CA LYS A 77 -10.59 -11.67 -1.62
C LYS A 77 -10.09 -12.24 -2.94
N THR A 78 -8.84 -12.68 -2.97
CA THR A 78 -8.22 -13.22 -4.18
C THR A 78 -7.73 -14.63 -3.92
N THR A 79 -7.57 -15.42 -5.00
CA THR A 79 -7.02 -16.77 -4.92
C THR A 79 -5.50 -16.78 -4.82
N ASN A 80 -4.85 -15.64 -5.11
CA ASN A 80 -3.41 -15.50 -5.09
C ASN A 80 -3.00 -14.17 -4.43
N PRO A 81 -3.19 -14.03 -3.10
CA PRO A 81 -2.79 -12.80 -2.42
C PRO A 81 -1.26 -12.62 -2.50
N MET A 82 -0.83 -11.36 -2.41
CA MET A 82 0.61 -11.08 -2.28
C MET A 82 1.12 -11.65 -0.97
N THR A 83 2.38 -12.10 -0.96
CA THR A 83 3.09 -12.30 0.30
C THR A 83 3.33 -10.93 0.94
N PHE A 84 3.66 -10.91 2.24
CA PHE A 84 3.98 -9.64 2.90
C PHE A 84 5.19 -8.96 2.22
N ALA A 85 6.20 -9.73 1.84
CA ALA A 85 7.38 -9.20 1.15
C ALA A 85 7.01 -8.59 -0.22
N GLU A 86 6.13 -9.24 -0.96
CA GLU A 86 5.64 -8.72 -2.23
C GLU A 86 4.84 -7.42 -2.02
N ALA A 87 3.99 -7.37 -1.00
CA ALA A 87 3.21 -6.19 -0.66
C ALA A 87 4.12 -5.01 -0.30
N LYS A 88 5.20 -5.27 0.45
CA LYS A 88 6.19 -4.25 0.79
C LYS A 88 6.85 -3.69 -0.46
N SER A 89 7.33 -4.56 -1.35
CA SER A 89 7.97 -4.14 -2.61
C SER A 89 7.00 -3.37 -3.50
N PHE A 90 5.76 -3.80 -3.57
CA PHE A 90 4.70 -3.15 -4.34
C PHE A 90 4.48 -1.71 -3.86
N VAL A 91 4.29 -1.54 -2.55
CA VAL A 91 4.03 -0.21 -1.97
C VAL A 91 5.24 0.70 -2.09
N PHE A 92 6.45 0.19 -1.82
CA PHE A 92 7.66 0.99 -1.92
C PHE A 92 7.88 1.48 -3.35
N ASN A 93 7.65 0.63 -4.34
CA ASN A 93 7.74 1.01 -5.74
C ASN A 93 6.76 2.14 -6.08
N ILE A 94 5.49 1.97 -5.69
CA ILE A 94 4.45 2.96 -5.95
C ILE A 94 4.78 4.27 -5.24
N ALA A 95 5.16 4.22 -3.97
CA ALA A 95 5.46 5.41 -3.19
C ALA A 95 6.63 6.20 -3.80
N ASN A 96 7.69 5.51 -4.21
CA ASN A 96 8.85 6.16 -4.83
C ASN A 96 8.49 6.80 -6.17
N ARG A 97 7.68 6.14 -6.96
CA ARG A 97 7.21 6.67 -8.25
C ARG A 97 6.30 7.89 -8.04
N TRP A 98 5.42 7.81 -7.04
CA TRP A 98 4.56 8.94 -6.69
C TRP A 98 5.39 10.14 -6.25
N LEU A 99 6.35 9.93 -5.33
CA LEU A 99 7.25 11.00 -4.89
C LEU A 99 8.02 11.62 -6.06
N ALA A 100 8.52 10.79 -6.97
CA ALA A 100 9.20 11.28 -8.17
C ALA A 100 8.27 12.14 -9.03
N SER A 101 6.99 11.78 -9.15
CA SER A 101 6.02 12.53 -9.94
C SER A 101 5.76 13.94 -9.38
N LEU A 102 5.95 14.13 -8.07
CA LEU A 102 5.75 15.43 -7.43
C LEU A 102 6.86 16.44 -7.76
N ARG A 103 7.99 15.97 -8.30
CA ARG A 103 9.12 16.81 -8.69
C ARG A 103 9.04 17.28 -10.14
N SER A 104 8.10 16.78 -10.88
CA SER A 104 7.93 17.09 -12.30
C SER A 104 7.25 18.45 -12.50
#